data_a648304d94d6a558c1c7c3abf2ba24a3
#
_entry.id   a648304d94d6a558c1c7c3abf2ba24a3
#
_cell.length_a   1.000
_cell.length_b   1.000
_cell.length_c   1.000
_cell.angle_alpha   90.00
_cell.angle_beta   90.00
_cell.angle_gamma   90.00
#
_symmetry.space_group_name_H-M   'P 1'
#
loop_
_entity.id
_entity.type
_entity.pdbx_description
1 polymer ?
#
loop_
_entity_poly.entity_id
_entity_poly.type
_entity_poly.pdbx_seq_one_letter_code
_entity_poly.pdbx_strand_id
1 'polypeptide(L)'
;MLFRSEVLPDIESTLDVIAQYDMVFAKGKYSQSIDGVTPHVNATGHIRLKQVRHPLLESAVPLDFAIGTDYRGLIITGPNAGGKTVVLKTIGLLSLMTMTELHIPAHTDTIISTFDEVFVDIGDNQDLESALSTFSAHMYNVSKIMQTAGKRSLLLFDEIGSGTEPNEGAALAIAILEAAYKRGSIVVASTHYGEIKSYSEAHPDFMNAAMQFDPETLEPKYKLLMGQSGDSNALFIARKMKLPESILKQASRYMNEKTYDMTKVDDSKIVREVEMAPREETEHFEKGDRVRLLETNQVGLVYSFDASRRHVRVFVEAEYVELPSRRVRLEARATELYPADYDLDTLFTTYQERKEAHDFARGSKKALRRVEKEIRERKKQEQSNRKGNV
;
A
#
# COMPACT_ATOMS: atom_id res chain seq x y z
N MET A 1 37.35 -53.02 -5.50
CA MET A 1 36.81 -52.11 -4.46
C MET A 1 37.85 -51.10 -3.96
N LEU A 2 39.11 -51.44 -3.81
CA LEU A 2 40.19 -50.55 -3.33
C LEU A 2 40.39 -49.29 -4.22
N PHE A 3 40.37 -49.42 -5.55
CA PHE A 3 40.58 -48.30 -6.48
C PHE A 3 39.54 -47.19 -6.36
N ARG A 4 38.32 -47.45 -5.89
CA ARG A 4 37.26 -46.42 -5.69
C ARG A 4 37.49 -45.63 -4.41
N SER A 5 38.14 -46.16 -3.40
CA SER A 5 38.38 -45.46 -2.12
C SER A 5 39.58 -44.50 -2.19
N GLU A 6 40.54 -44.74 -3.10
CA GLU A 6 41.71 -43.86 -3.27
C GLU A 6 41.37 -42.58 -4.04
N VAL A 7 40.38 -42.64 -4.94
CA VAL A 7 39.97 -41.48 -5.77
C VAL A 7 38.87 -40.65 -5.11
N LEU A 8 38.22 -41.17 -4.09
CA LEU A 8 37.08 -40.49 -3.43
C LEU A 8 37.47 -39.11 -2.84
N PRO A 9 38.60 -38.94 -2.14
CA PRO A 9 39.01 -37.65 -1.61
C PRO A 9 39.26 -36.60 -2.71
N ASP A 10 39.79 -36.99 -3.85
CA ASP A 10 40.04 -36.09 -4.99
C ASP A 10 38.72 -35.64 -5.63
N ILE A 11 37.74 -36.56 -5.69
CA ILE A 11 36.40 -36.22 -6.18
C ILE A 11 35.70 -35.24 -5.21
N GLU A 12 35.76 -35.49 -3.91
CA GLU A 12 35.17 -34.63 -2.88
C GLU A 12 35.82 -33.21 -2.95
N SER A 13 37.15 -33.16 -2.99
CA SER A 13 37.87 -31.87 -3.14
C SER A 13 37.49 -31.13 -4.43
N THR A 14 37.32 -31.86 -5.54
CA THR A 14 36.92 -31.27 -6.82
C THR A 14 35.49 -30.74 -6.75
N LEU A 15 34.57 -31.46 -6.11
CA LEU A 15 33.20 -30.99 -5.92
C LEU A 15 33.13 -29.72 -5.06
N ASP A 16 33.92 -29.63 -3.98
CA ASP A 16 34.02 -28.44 -3.15
C ASP A 16 34.53 -27.24 -3.93
N VAL A 17 35.54 -27.41 -4.76
CA VAL A 17 36.06 -26.33 -5.64
C VAL A 17 35.01 -25.91 -6.65
N ILE A 18 34.30 -26.84 -7.29
CA ILE A 18 33.21 -26.52 -8.23
C ILE A 18 32.10 -25.73 -7.53
N ALA A 19 31.69 -26.16 -6.33
CA ALA A 19 30.67 -25.47 -5.54
C ALA A 19 31.09 -24.02 -5.19
N GLN A 20 32.37 -23.81 -4.84
CA GLN A 20 32.91 -22.46 -4.60
C GLN A 20 32.87 -21.59 -5.87
N TYR A 21 33.27 -22.11 -7.02
CA TYR A 21 33.17 -21.39 -8.28
C TYR A 21 31.72 -21.05 -8.64
N ASP A 22 30.81 -22.00 -8.49
CA ASP A 22 29.39 -21.74 -8.77
C ASP A 22 28.84 -20.62 -7.89
N MET A 23 29.16 -20.63 -6.59
CA MET A 23 28.79 -19.54 -5.68
C MET A 23 29.37 -18.18 -6.12
N VAL A 24 30.66 -18.13 -6.50
CA VAL A 24 31.31 -16.87 -6.96
C VAL A 24 30.63 -16.35 -8.23
N PHE A 25 30.34 -17.23 -9.20
CA PHE A 25 29.63 -16.87 -10.41
C PHE A 25 28.20 -16.42 -10.13
N ALA A 26 27.48 -17.06 -9.20
CA ALA A 26 26.14 -16.65 -8.80
C ALA A 26 26.14 -15.24 -8.16
N LYS A 27 27.09 -14.99 -7.21
CA LYS A 27 27.27 -13.64 -6.62
C LYS A 27 27.61 -12.59 -7.69
N GLY A 28 28.48 -12.92 -8.65
CA GLY A 28 28.85 -12.03 -9.75
C GLY A 28 27.68 -11.68 -10.66
N LYS A 29 26.88 -12.68 -11.07
CA LYS A 29 25.65 -12.46 -11.86
C LYS A 29 24.63 -11.62 -11.11
N TYR A 30 24.43 -11.89 -9.81
CA TYR A 30 23.54 -11.09 -8.99
C TYR A 30 24.02 -9.64 -8.88
N SER A 31 25.33 -9.43 -8.64
CA SER A 31 25.92 -8.08 -8.63
C SER A 31 25.63 -7.31 -9.91
N GLN A 32 25.80 -7.94 -11.08
CA GLN A 32 25.50 -7.32 -12.37
C GLN A 32 24.01 -6.99 -12.51
N SER A 33 23.11 -7.84 -12.00
CA SER A 33 21.66 -7.63 -12.12
C SER A 33 21.12 -6.46 -11.31
N ILE A 34 21.86 -6.02 -10.27
CA ILE A 34 21.47 -4.91 -9.37
C ILE A 34 22.37 -3.69 -9.51
N ASP A 35 23.28 -3.63 -10.50
CA ASP A 35 24.34 -2.62 -10.60
C ASP A 35 25.14 -2.49 -9.29
N GLY A 36 25.48 -3.64 -8.70
CA GLY A 36 26.05 -3.74 -7.37
C GLY A 36 27.51 -3.30 -7.31
N VAL A 37 27.87 -2.62 -6.24
CA VAL A 37 29.24 -2.20 -5.92
C VAL A 37 29.68 -2.78 -4.58
N THR A 38 31.00 -2.90 -4.39
CA THR A 38 31.60 -3.25 -3.10
C THR A 38 31.60 -2.02 -2.19
N PRO A 39 30.91 -2.01 -1.04
CA PRO A 39 30.99 -0.91 -0.10
C PRO A 39 32.32 -0.90 0.66
N HIS A 40 32.71 0.26 1.22
CA HIS A 40 33.79 0.32 2.20
C HIS A 40 33.30 -0.28 3.53
N VAL A 41 33.99 -1.30 4.02
CA VAL A 41 33.61 -2.03 5.23
C VAL A 41 34.41 -1.57 6.43
N ASN A 42 33.75 -1.42 7.59
CA ASN A 42 34.40 -1.14 8.88
C ASN A 42 33.74 -1.99 9.99
N ALA A 43 34.29 -1.92 11.20
CA ALA A 43 33.78 -2.61 12.39
C ALA A 43 33.49 -1.65 13.56
N THR A 44 33.33 -0.35 13.26
CA THR A 44 33.17 0.71 14.29
C THR A 44 31.74 1.13 14.55
N GLY A 45 30.78 0.58 13.82
CA GLY A 45 29.37 0.98 13.86
C GLY A 45 29.03 2.12 12.88
N HIS A 46 30.02 2.62 12.11
CA HIS A 46 29.77 3.70 11.15
C HIS A 46 29.10 3.18 9.88
N ILE A 47 27.92 3.69 9.59
CA ILE A 47 27.18 3.48 8.34
C ILE A 47 27.00 4.83 7.64
N ARG A 48 27.36 4.89 6.36
CA ARG A 48 27.07 6.01 5.47
C ARG A 48 26.64 5.46 4.12
N LEU A 49 25.34 5.41 3.91
CA LEU A 49 24.73 4.98 2.66
C LEU A 49 24.61 6.18 1.72
N LYS A 50 25.08 6.05 0.50
CA LYS A 50 25.03 7.08 -0.52
C LYS A 50 24.31 6.54 -1.76
N GLN A 51 23.17 7.15 -2.12
CA GLN A 51 22.38 6.79 -3.28
C GLN A 51 22.00 5.29 -3.34
N VAL A 52 21.82 4.66 -2.18
CA VAL A 52 21.51 3.24 -2.13
C VAL A 52 20.06 2.98 -2.54
N ARG A 53 19.82 1.83 -3.15
CA ARG A 53 18.47 1.39 -3.55
C ARG A 53 18.10 0.08 -2.84
N HIS A 54 16.82 -0.12 -2.62
CA HIS A 54 16.34 -1.40 -2.11
C HIS A 54 16.42 -2.45 -3.25
N PRO A 55 17.19 -3.54 -3.10
CA PRO A 55 17.51 -4.43 -4.22
C PRO A 55 16.30 -5.20 -4.77
N LEU A 56 15.21 -5.30 -4.02
CA LEU A 56 14.00 -6.02 -4.41
C LEU A 56 12.88 -5.09 -4.93
N LEU A 57 13.15 -3.79 -5.11
CA LEU A 57 12.18 -2.84 -5.66
C LEU A 57 12.64 -2.36 -7.03
N GLU A 58 11.82 -2.56 -8.07
CA GLU A 58 12.12 -2.16 -9.45
C GLU A 58 12.33 -0.65 -9.62
N SER A 59 11.58 0.16 -8.88
CA SER A 59 11.61 1.63 -8.95
C SER A 59 11.98 2.26 -7.61
N ALA A 60 13.02 1.73 -6.94
CA ALA A 60 13.47 2.25 -5.66
C ALA A 60 14.03 3.68 -5.79
N VAL A 61 13.50 4.62 -4.98
CA VAL A 61 14.08 5.96 -4.84
C VAL A 61 15.42 5.84 -4.10
N PRO A 62 16.50 6.48 -4.61
CA PRO A 62 17.79 6.45 -3.94
C PRO A 62 17.73 7.05 -2.53
N LEU A 63 18.31 6.33 -1.57
CA LEU A 63 18.38 6.71 -0.15
C LEU A 63 19.79 7.16 0.21
N ASP A 64 19.88 8.33 0.87
CA ASP A 64 21.06 8.80 1.59
C ASP A 64 20.81 8.70 3.10
N PHE A 65 21.75 8.10 3.83
CA PHE A 65 21.61 7.82 5.26
C PHE A 65 22.98 7.80 5.95
N ALA A 66 23.06 8.28 7.16
CA ALA A 66 24.28 8.17 7.96
C ALA A 66 23.94 7.91 9.43
N ILE A 67 24.79 7.14 10.14
CA ILE A 67 24.73 6.91 11.58
C ILE A 67 26.07 6.35 12.09
N GLY A 68 26.35 6.49 13.38
CA GLY A 68 27.48 5.84 14.05
C GLY A 68 28.75 6.70 14.14
N THR A 69 28.70 7.98 13.71
CA THR A 69 29.77 8.98 13.96
C THR A 69 29.33 9.99 15.00
N ASP A 70 28.40 10.88 14.63
CA ASP A 70 27.96 12.00 15.46
C ASP A 70 26.81 11.60 16.39
N TYR A 71 26.10 10.52 16.08
CA TYR A 71 24.98 9.97 16.85
C TYR A 71 24.87 8.47 16.62
N ARG A 72 24.26 7.76 17.59
CA ARG A 72 24.07 6.30 17.56
C ARG A 72 22.60 5.89 17.55
N GLY A 73 21.70 6.83 17.75
CA GLY A 73 20.26 6.64 17.65
C GLY A 73 19.66 7.51 16.55
N LEU A 74 18.75 6.94 15.75
CA LEU A 74 17.99 7.67 14.74
C LEU A 74 16.51 7.38 14.88
N ILE A 75 15.70 8.43 14.93
CA ILE A 75 14.24 8.33 14.98
C ILE A 75 13.67 8.84 13.63
N ILE A 76 13.01 7.96 12.91
CA ILE A 76 12.39 8.27 11.62
C ILE A 76 10.92 8.62 11.83
N THR A 77 10.54 9.83 11.46
CA THR A 77 9.19 10.36 11.60
C THR A 77 8.51 10.58 10.25
N GLY A 78 7.21 10.76 10.24
CA GLY A 78 6.42 10.99 9.03
C GLY A 78 5.23 10.04 8.87
N PRO A 79 4.41 10.21 7.82
CA PRO A 79 3.24 9.37 7.59
C PRO A 79 3.62 7.91 7.30
N ASN A 80 2.71 6.95 7.58
CA ASN A 80 2.97 5.53 7.36
C ASN A 80 3.23 5.21 5.89
N ALA A 81 2.48 5.84 4.98
CA ALA A 81 2.70 5.71 3.54
C ALA A 81 4.03 6.34 3.05
N GLY A 82 4.77 7.07 3.91
CA GLY A 82 6.00 7.77 3.54
C GLY A 82 7.21 6.89 3.25
N GLY A 83 7.15 5.59 3.57
CA GLY A 83 8.24 4.63 3.31
C GLY A 83 9.21 4.42 4.48
N LYS A 84 8.86 4.75 5.74
CA LYS A 84 9.68 4.50 6.94
C LYS A 84 10.13 3.05 7.04
N THR A 85 9.20 2.12 6.89
CA THR A 85 9.46 0.66 6.89
C THR A 85 10.43 0.24 5.78
N VAL A 86 10.32 0.84 4.60
CA VAL A 86 11.23 0.55 3.47
C VAL A 86 12.64 1.02 3.78
N VAL A 87 12.81 2.18 4.42
CA VAL A 87 14.13 2.67 4.86
C VAL A 87 14.77 1.70 5.85
N LEU A 88 14.04 1.28 6.88
CA LEU A 88 14.52 0.30 7.87
C LEU A 88 14.92 -1.03 7.20
N LYS A 89 14.05 -1.58 6.34
CA LYS A 89 14.32 -2.80 5.57
C LYS A 89 15.55 -2.64 4.69
N THR A 90 15.73 -1.48 4.03
CA THR A 90 16.90 -1.21 3.19
C THR A 90 18.18 -1.23 4.01
N ILE A 91 18.22 -0.53 5.14
CA ILE A 91 19.40 -0.49 6.02
C ILE A 91 19.76 -1.90 6.49
N GLY A 92 18.77 -2.66 6.99
CA GLY A 92 18.99 -4.03 7.47
C GLY A 92 19.47 -4.98 6.37
N LEU A 93 18.80 -4.97 5.22
CA LEU A 93 19.12 -5.86 4.11
C LEU A 93 20.52 -5.57 3.53
N LEU A 94 20.88 -4.30 3.31
CA LEU A 94 22.19 -3.94 2.80
C LEU A 94 23.32 -4.26 3.79
N SER A 95 23.06 -4.15 5.10
CA SER A 95 24.00 -4.59 6.14
C SER A 95 24.22 -6.11 6.08
N LEU A 96 23.15 -6.90 5.98
CA LEU A 96 23.25 -8.36 5.85
C LEU A 96 23.91 -8.79 4.54
N MET A 97 23.58 -8.15 3.43
CA MET A 97 24.24 -8.38 2.12
C MET A 97 25.74 -8.15 2.22
N THR A 98 26.17 -7.05 2.84
CA THR A 98 27.60 -6.74 3.03
C THR A 98 28.28 -7.79 3.92
N MET A 99 27.64 -8.23 5.00
CA MET A 99 28.17 -9.27 5.90
C MET A 99 28.29 -10.64 5.24
N THR A 100 27.51 -10.90 4.20
CA THR A 100 27.56 -12.12 3.38
C THR A 100 28.41 -11.96 2.12
N GLU A 101 29.18 -10.87 2.04
CA GLU A 101 30.05 -10.55 0.89
C GLU A 101 29.32 -10.43 -0.44
N LEU A 102 28.08 -9.95 -0.41
CA LEU A 102 27.33 -9.56 -1.60
C LEU A 102 27.59 -8.09 -1.91
N HIS A 103 27.68 -7.75 -3.19
CA HIS A 103 27.63 -6.38 -3.65
C HIS A 103 26.24 -5.78 -3.38
N ILE A 104 26.19 -4.46 -3.24
CA ILE A 104 24.97 -3.72 -2.94
C ILE A 104 24.70 -2.65 -4.01
N PRO A 105 23.43 -2.34 -4.33
CA PRO A 105 23.06 -1.28 -5.26
C PRO A 105 23.26 0.10 -4.62
N ALA A 106 24.46 0.67 -4.75
CA ALA A 106 24.89 1.86 -4.04
C ALA A 106 25.90 2.68 -4.85
N HIS A 107 26.18 3.92 -4.40
CA HIS A 107 27.34 4.65 -4.86
C HIS A 107 28.63 4.08 -4.22
N THR A 108 29.74 4.16 -4.91
CA THR A 108 31.06 3.61 -4.49
C THR A 108 31.55 4.16 -3.14
N ASP A 109 31.18 5.40 -2.78
CA ASP A 109 31.53 6.03 -1.50
C ASP A 109 30.69 5.52 -0.31
N THR A 110 29.91 4.48 -0.49
CA THR A 110 29.09 3.90 0.58
C THR A 110 29.96 3.16 1.59
N ILE A 111 29.71 3.42 2.87
CA ILE A 111 30.41 2.81 3.99
C ILE A 111 29.38 2.03 4.81
N ILE A 112 29.68 0.77 5.14
CA ILE A 112 28.83 -0.08 5.98
C ILE A 112 29.69 -0.71 7.09
N SER A 113 29.13 -0.75 8.31
CA SER A 113 29.76 -1.49 9.40
C SER A 113 29.34 -2.94 9.39
N THR A 114 30.26 -3.83 9.77
CA THR A 114 29.91 -5.18 10.18
C THR A 114 29.42 -5.18 11.61
N PHE A 115 28.41 -5.98 11.86
CA PHE A 115 27.78 -6.18 13.15
C PHE A 115 27.91 -7.66 13.55
N ASP A 116 27.92 -7.96 14.84
CA ASP A 116 27.82 -9.33 15.30
C ASP A 116 26.38 -9.82 15.15
N GLU A 117 25.42 -8.88 15.30
CA GLU A 117 23.99 -9.16 15.26
C GLU A 117 23.23 -8.01 14.61
N VAL A 118 22.26 -8.35 13.78
CA VAL A 118 21.28 -7.41 13.19
C VAL A 118 19.90 -7.85 13.65
N PHE A 119 19.29 -7.09 14.54
CA PHE A 119 17.96 -7.36 15.05
C PHE A 119 16.93 -6.49 14.36
N VAL A 120 15.80 -7.09 14.06
CA VAL A 120 14.72 -6.44 13.32
C VAL A 120 13.39 -6.75 13.98
N ASP A 121 12.66 -5.72 14.35
CA ASP A 121 11.26 -5.79 14.75
C ASP A 121 10.45 -4.94 13.75
N ILE A 122 10.15 -5.52 12.60
CA ILE A 122 9.46 -4.91 11.46
C ILE A 122 8.37 -5.85 10.99
N GLY A 123 7.15 -5.36 10.92
CA GLY A 123 6.03 -6.08 10.34
C GLY A 123 4.72 -5.80 11.04
N ASP A 124 3.68 -5.63 10.25
CA ASP A 124 2.29 -5.62 10.70
C ASP A 124 1.86 -7.08 10.89
N ASN A 125 1.90 -7.58 12.12
CA ASN A 125 1.16 -8.78 12.48
C ASN A 125 -0.35 -8.44 12.49
N GLN A 126 -0.88 -8.05 11.33
CA GLN A 126 -2.32 -7.83 11.11
C GLN A 126 -3.05 -9.17 10.94
N ASP A 127 -2.79 -10.13 11.80
CA ASP A 127 -3.72 -11.22 12.00
C ASP A 127 -4.93 -10.65 12.76
N LEU A 128 -6.06 -10.62 12.06
CA LEU A 128 -7.33 -9.98 12.42
C LEU A 128 -7.97 -10.48 13.74
N GLU A 129 -7.34 -11.36 14.48
CA GLU A 129 -7.98 -12.00 15.66
C GLU A 129 -7.63 -11.40 17.03
N SER A 130 -6.61 -10.53 17.18
CA SER A 130 -6.46 -9.79 18.44
C SER A 130 -5.43 -8.65 18.42
N ALA A 131 -5.85 -7.41 18.69
CA ALA A 131 -4.98 -6.25 18.91
C ALA A 131 -4.03 -6.45 20.12
N LEU A 132 -4.44 -7.20 21.13
CA LEU A 132 -3.60 -7.63 22.26
C LEU A 132 -2.47 -8.58 21.84
N SER A 133 -2.63 -9.35 20.73
CA SER A 133 -1.59 -10.22 20.23
C SER A 133 -0.46 -9.46 19.55
N THR A 134 -0.77 -8.36 18.84
CA THR A 134 0.23 -7.56 18.10
C THR A 134 1.22 -6.90 19.04
N PHE A 135 0.75 -6.15 20.04
CA PHE A 135 1.61 -5.51 21.05
C PHE A 135 2.44 -6.53 21.84
N SER A 136 1.79 -7.62 22.29
CA SER A 136 2.48 -8.68 23.04
C SER A 136 3.55 -9.38 22.19
N ALA A 137 3.32 -9.60 20.91
CA ALA A 137 4.28 -10.19 19.99
C ALA A 137 5.50 -9.27 19.80
N HIS A 138 5.28 -7.96 19.58
CA HIS A 138 6.35 -6.97 19.52
C HIS A 138 7.17 -6.94 20.81
N MET A 139 6.51 -6.88 21.99
CA MET A 139 7.20 -6.87 23.27
C MET A 139 8.00 -8.17 23.54
N TYR A 140 7.49 -9.29 23.09
CA TYR A 140 8.22 -10.56 23.15
C TYR A 140 9.49 -10.53 22.31
N ASN A 141 9.42 -10.04 21.07
CA ASN A 141 10.57 -9.88 20.18
C ASN A 141 11.58 -8.89 20.77
N VAL A 142 11.12 -7.71 21.20
CA VAL A 142 11.96 -6.70 21.86
C VAL A 142 12.64 -7.28 23.11
N SER A 143 11.91 -8.04 23.93
CA SER A 143 12.49 -8.70 25.12
C SER A 143 13.66 -9.62 24.76
N LYS A 144 13.52 -10.44 23.71
CA LYS A 144 14.59 -11.30 23.19
C LYS A 144 15.78 -10.47 22.68
N ILE A 145 15.51 -9.46 21.87
CA ILE A 145 16.54 -8.53 21.37
C ILE A 145 17.30 -7.92 22.52
N MET A 146 16.59 -7.41 23.52
CA MET A 146 17.20 -6.75 24.67
C MET A 146 17.99 -7.71 25.58
N GLN A 147 17.83 -9.02 25.50
CA GLN A 147 18.65 -9.98 26.26
C GLN A 147 20.02 -10.20 25.61
N THR A 148 20.13 -10.09 24.30
CA THR A 148 21.34 -10.40 23.53
C THR A 148 22.06 -9.19 22.96
N ALA A 149 21.31 -8.12 22.62
CA ALA A 149 21.86 -6.91 22.01
C ALA A 149 23.02 -6.29 22.80
N GLY A 150 24.10 -5.95 22.11
CA GLY A 150 25.33 -5.39 22.65
C GLY A 150 25.96 -4.29 21.80
N LYS A 151 27.22 -3.99 22.07
CA LYS A 151 27.97 -2.86 21.45
C LYS A 151 28.08 -2.98 19.91
N ARG A 152 28.07 -4.20 19.38
CA ARG A 152 28.20 -4.47 17.94
C ARG A 152 26.89 -4.97 17.33
N SER A 153 25.75 -4.52 17.87
CA SER A 153 24.42 -4.83 17.35
C SER A 153 23.80 -3.64 16.63
N LEU A 154 23.13 -3.92 15.51
CA LEU A 154 22.24 -3.00 14.80
C LEU A 154 20.79 -3.37 15.14
N LEU A 155 20.04 -2.43 15.70
CA LEU A 155 18.65 -2.62 16.10
C LEU A 155 17.75 -1.77 15.20
N LEU A 156 16.77 -2.41 14.58
CA LEU A 156 15.81 -1.79 13.66
C LEU A 156 14.38 -2.02 14.17
N PHE A 157 13.73 -0.97 14.64
CA PHE A 157 12.39 -1.01 15.19
C PHE A 157 11.41 -0.23 14.31
N ASP A 158 10.35 -0.88 13.85
CA ASP A 158 9.27 -0.20 13.13
C ASP A 158 8.10 0.06 14.08
N GLU A 159 7.58 1.30 14.06
CA GLU A 159 6.47 1.77 14.90
C GLU A 159 6.61 1.40 16.39
N ILE A 160 7.83 1.60 16.95
CA ILE A 160 8.12 1.25 18.34
C ILE A 160 7.12 1.85 19.31
N GLY A 161 6.60 1.02 20.22
CA GLY A 161 5.61 1.40 21.23
C GLY A 161 4.16 1.41 20.74
N SER A 162 3.89 1.09 19.46
CA SER A 162 2.54 1.03 18.92
C SER A 162 1.73 -0.16 19.48
N GLY A 163 0.39 -0.04 19.43
CA GLY A 163 -0.52 -1.14 19.83
C GLY A 163 -0.97 -1.13 21.28
N THR A 164 -0.61 -0.08 22.06
CA THR A 164 -1.10 0.14 23.42
C THR A 164 -1.53 1.60 23.60
N GLU A 165 -1.86 1.99 24.85
CA GLU A 165 -2.18 3.37 25.20
C GLU A 165 -0.99 4.29 24.85
N PRO A 166 -1.21 5.43 24.15
CA PRO A 166 -0.12 6.25 23.59
C PRO A 166 0.94 6.70 24.58
N ASN A 167 0.56 7.13 25.79
CA ASN A 167 1.52 7.58 26.80
C ASN A 167 2.38 6.42 27.34
N GLU A 168 1.76 5.26 27.57
CA GLU A 168 2.47 4.06 28.03
C GLU A 168 3.40 3.53 26.93
N GLY A 169 2.91 3.49 25.68
CA GLY A 169 3.69 3.05 24.53
C GLY A 169 4.91 3.93 24.27
N ALA A 170 4.74 5.25 24.34
CA ALA A 170 5.84 6.21 24.18
C ALA A 170 6.88 6.09 25.31
N ALA A 171 6.44 6.00 26.58
CA ALA A 171 7.32 5.84 27.71
C ALA A 171 8.15 4.54 27.65
N LEU A 172 7.50 3.43 27.29
CA LEU A 172 8.16 2.14 27.12
C LEU A 172 9.15 2.15 25.97
N ALA A 173 8.77 2.74 24.82
CA ALA A 173 9.66 2.88 23.68
C ALA A 173 10.91 3.70 24.01
N ILE A 174 10.78 4.84 24.69
CA ILE A 174 11.91 5.65 25.14
C ILE A 174 12.83 4.84 26.05
N ALA A 175 12.26 4.10 27.01
CA ALA A 175 13.05 3.26 27.92
C ALA A 175 13.83 2.16 27.18
N ILE A 176 13.23 1.54 26.17
CA ILE A 176 13.88 0.54 25.31
C ILE A 176 15.01 1.17 24.49
N LEU A 177 14.77 2.31 23.84
CA LEU A 177 15.76 3.04 23.06
C LEU A 177 16.97 3.44 23.92
N GLU A 178 16.72 3.96 25.11
CA GLU A 178 17.76 4.34 26.08
C GLU A 178 18.56 3.12 26.56
N ALA A 179 17.89 2.03 26.87
CA ALA A 179 18.55 0.80 27.29
C ALA A 179 19.42 0.19 26.18
N ALA A 180 18.97 0.22 24.94
CA ALA A 180 19.73 -0.20 23.76
C ALA A 180 20.95 0.68 23.52
N TYR A 181 20.77 1.99 23.60
CA TYR A 181 21.85 2.97 23.50
C TYR A 181 22.93 2.78 24.59
N LYS A 182 22.53 2.62 25.85
CA LYS A 182 23.46 2.37 26.97
C LYS A 182 24.29 1.09 26.83
N ARG A 183 23.79 0.11 26.06
CA ARG A 183 24.56 -1.10 25.72
C ARG A 183 25.54 -0.86 24.57
N GLY A 184 25.50 0.31 23.95
CA GLY A 184 26.35 0.71 22.84
C GLY A 184 25.88 0.22 21.47
N SER A 185 24.65 -0.24 21.34
CA SER A 185 24.05 -0.61 20.04
C SER A 185 23.84 0.61 19.14
N ILE A 186 23.80 0.39 17.83
CA ILE A 186 23.25 1.34 16.85
C ILE A 186 21.76 1.10 16.76
N VAL A 187 20.94 2.14 16.91
CA VAL A 187 19.49 2.02 16.95
C VAL A 187 18.85 2.91 15.89
N VAL A 188 18.01 2.32 15.03
CA VAL A 188 17.17 3.06 14.10
C VAL A 188 15.72 2.65 14.35
N ALA A 189 14.88 3.61 14.70
CA ALA A 189 13.48 3.35 15.00
C ALA A 189 12.56 4.27 14.21
N SER A 190 11.41 3.77 13.78
CA SER A 190 10.32 4.59 13.27
C SER A 190 9.26 4.79 14.35
N THR A 191 8.59 5.94 14.32
CA THR A 191 7.49 6.23 15.23
C THR A 191 6.57 7.32 14.70
N HIS A 192 5.37 7.37 15.25
CA HIS A 192 4.42 8.47 15.08
C HIS A 192 4.18 9.25 16.40
N TYR A 193 4.83 8.85 17.51
CA TYR A 193 4.66 9.51 18.81
C TYR A 193 5.53 10.78 18.94
N GLY A 194 4.88 11.87 19.35
CA GLY A 194 5.53 13.16 19.55
C GLY A 194 6.55 13.16 20.69
N GLU A 195 6.29 12.37 21.74
CA GLU A 195 7.14 12.23 22.92
C GLU A 195 8.52 11.62 22.56
N ILE A 196 8.54 10.60 21.69
CA ILE A 196 9.78 9.98 21.23
C ILE A 196 10.57 10.95 20.32
N LYS A 197 9.88 11.74 19.50
CA LYS A 197 10.49 12.79 18.71
C LYS A 197 11.15 13.85 19.60
N SER A 198 10.45 14.33 20.64
CA SER A 198 10.98 15.29 21.59
C SER A 198 12.15 14.74 22.41
N TYR A 199 12.10 13.45 22.78
CA TYR A 199 13.23 12.77 23.43
C TYR A 199 14.47 12.78 22.53
N SER A 200 14.31 12.43 21.24
CA SER A 200 15.42 12.44 20.29
C SER A 200 16.00 13.84 20.05
N GLU A 201 15.18 14.89 20.06
CA GLU A 201 15.63 16.28 19.94
C GLU A 201 16.43 16.74 21.16
N ALA A 202 16.10 16.24 22.34
CA ALA A 202 16.78 16.59 23.58
C ALA A 202 18.05 15.75 23.86
N HIS A 203 18.18 14.58 23.25
CA HIS A 203 19.27 13.66 23.54
C HIS A 203 20.47 13.91 22.61
N PRO A 204 21.70 14.10 23.12
CA PRO A 204 22.87 14.52 22.34
C PRO A 204 23.30 13.50 21.26
N ASP A 205 23.07 12.21 21.48
CA ASP A 205 23.49 11.13 20.59
C ASP A 205 22.33 10.52 19.79
N PHE A 206 21.16 11.16 19.77
CA PHE A 206 20.04 10.81 18.91
C PHE A 206 19.79 11.91 17.87
N MET A 207 19.29 11.52 16.73
CA MET A 207 18.89 12.43 15.66
C MET A 207 17.51 12.07 15.16
N ASN A 208 16.74 13.09 14.78
CA ASN A 208 15.50 12.91 14.04
C ASN A 208 15.75 12.91 12.53
N ALA A 209 14.99 12.13 11.82
CA ALA A 209 14.88 12.21 10.38
C ALA A 209 13.40 12.17 9.96
N ALA A 210 13.07 12.86 8.89
CA ALA A 210 11.71 12.93 8.37
C ALA A 210 11.61 12.32 6.97
N MET A 211 10.54 11.57 6.72
CA MET A 211 10.19 11.19 5.36
C MET A 211 9.59 12.38 4.63
N GLN A 212 10.18 12.71 3.46
CA GLN A 212 9.69 13.81 2.63
C GLN A 212 8.36 13.46 2.00
N PHE A 213 7.43 14.38 2.13
CA PHE A 213 6.07 14.28 1.62
C PHE A 213 5.76 15.50 0.75
N ASP A 214 5.03 15.31 -0.34
CA ASP A 214 4.58 16.43 -1.17
C ASP A 214 3.27 16.98 -0.63
N PRO A 215 3.25 18.23 -0.13
CA PRO A 215 2.02 18.79 0.40
C PRO A 215 0.97 19.08 -0.67
N GLU A 216 1.34 19.25 -1.94
CA GLU A 216 0.40 19.56 -3.01
C GLU A 216 -0.31 18.33 -3.56
N THR A 217 0.43 17.25 -3.80
CA THR A 217 -0.10 16.01 -4.37
C THR A 217 -0.56 15.00 -3.31
N LEU A 218 -0.15 15.15 -2.05
CA LEU A 218 -0.29 14.18 -0.97
C LEU A 218 0.49 12.88 -1.22
N GLU A 219 1.47 12.91 -2.11
CA GLU A 219 2.27 11.74 -2.45
C GLU A 219 3.57 11.69 -1.65
N PRO A 220 4.01 10.51 -1.20
CA PRO A 220 5.31 10.35 -0.59
C PRO A 220 6.42 10.50 -1.64
N LYS A 221 7.45 11.29 -1.32
CA LYS A 221 8.65 11.41 -2.17
C LYS A 221 9.69 10.32 -1.89
N TYR A 222 9.47 9.48 -0.89
CA TYR A 222 10.36 8.40 -0.45
C TYR A 222 11.80 8.84 -0.16
N LYS A 223 12.01 10.11 0.14
CA LYS A 223 13.32 10.68 0.51
C LYS A 223 13.39 10.89 2.02
N LEU A 224 14.53 10.53 2.61
CA LEU A 224 14.82 10.75 4.02
C LEU A 224 15.56 12.07 4.19
N LEU A 225 15.04 12.95 5.03
CA LEU A 225 15.64 14.24 5.39
C LEU A 225 16.25 14.11 6.78
N MET A 226 17.59 14.00 6.85
CA MET A 226 18.33 13.88 8.08
C MET A 226 18.33 15.20 8.86
N GLY A 227 18.26 15.14 10.19
CA GLY A 227 18.24 16.31 11.06
C GLY A 227 16.93 17.10 11.06
N GLN A 228 15.89 16.59 10.43
CA GLN A 228 14.58 17.21 10.39
C GLN A 228 13.56 16.37 11.14
N SER A 229 12.65 17.04 11.81
CA SER A 229 11.47 16.42 12.42
C SER A 229 10.28 16.55 11.47
N GLY A 230 9.60 15.45 11.17
CA GLY A 230 8.37 15.50 10.39
C GLY A 230 7.23 16.13 11.20
N ASP A 231 6.53 17.10 10.61
CA ASP A 231 5.30 17.64 11.18
C ASP A 231 4.12 16.69 10.95
N SER A 232 3.15 16.72 11.87
CA SER A 232 1.90 16.00 11.65
C SER A 232 1.06 16.77 10.63
N ASN A 233 0.90 16.22 9.43
CA ASN A 233 0.12 16.85 8.36
C ASN A 233 -1.37 16.49 8.41
N ALA A 234 -1.88 15.95 9.54
CA ALA A 234 -3.24 15.43 9.64
C ALA A 234 -4.31 16.48 9.30
N LEU A 235 -4.22 17.69 9.85
CA LEU A 235 -5.17 18.78 9.55
C LEU A 235 -5.06 19.26 8.10
N PHE A 236 -3.86 19.26 7.54
CA PHE A 236 -3.64 19.61 6.15
C PHE A 236 -4.26 18.56 5.21
N ILE A 237 -4.03 17.27 5.49
CA ILE A 237 -4.64 16.15 4.75
C ILE A 237 -6.16 16.23 4.86
N ALA A 238 -6.71 16.43 6.06
CA ALA A 238 -8.14 16.55 6.27
C ALA A 238 -8.76 17.73 5.48
N ARG A 239 -8.05 18.86 5.38
CA ARG A 239 -8.47 20.01 4.54
C ARG A 239 -8.51 19.64 3.06
N LYS A 240 -7.49 18.95 2.57
CA LYS A 240 -7.46 18.44 1.17
C LYS A 240 -8.56 17.43 0.88
N MET A 241 -8.92 16.61 1.87
CA MET A 241 -10.07 15.69 1.78
C MET A 241 -11.41 16.40 1.95
N LYS A 242 -11.42 17.76 1.90
CA LYS A 242 -12.60 18.61 1.96
C LYS A 242 -13.39 18.45 3.29
N LEU A 243 -12.70 18.16 4.40
CA LEU A 243 -13.37 18.24 5.71
C LEU A 243 -13.79 19.70 5.97
N PRO A 244 -15.01 19.97 6.48
CA PRO A 244 -15.49 21.33 6.72
C PRO A 244 -14.52 22.18 7.56
N GLU A 245 -14.29 23.42 7.14
CA GLU A 245 -13.36 24.34 7.82
C GLU A 245 -13.75 24.61 9.29
N SER A 246 -15.02 24.52 9.64
CA SER A 246 -15.50 24.61 11.03
C SER A 246 -14.89 23.50 11.91
N ILE A 247 -14.87 22.25 11.41
CA ILE A 247 -14.29 21.11 12.10
C ILE A 247 -12.76 21.27 12.20
N LEU A 248 -12.10 21.70 11.11
CA LEU A 248 -10.65 21.91 11.09
C LEU A 248 -10.20 22.99 12.06
N LYS A 249 -10.91 24.11 12.13
CA LYS A 249 -10.67 25.20 13.10
C LYS A 249 -10.85 24.69 14.54
N GLN A 250 -11.89 23.91 14.78
CA GLN A 250 -12.13 23.36 16.12
C GLN A 250 -11.07 22.34 16.51
N ALA A 251 -10.65 21.46 15.59
CA ALA A 251 -9.56 20.51 15.83
C ALA A 251 -8.23 21.24 16.12
N SER A 252 -7.91 22.31 15.36
CA SER A 252 -6.74 23.13 15.63
C SER A 252 -6.79 23.79 17.01
N ARG A 253 -7.96 24.29 17.43
CA ARG A 253 -8.16 24.85 18.76
C ARG A 253 -7.95 23.79 19.84
N TYR A 254 -8.50 22.59 19.67
CA TYR A 254 -8.34 21.48 20.61
C TYR A 254 -6.88 21.03 20.74
N MET A 255 -6.11 21.03 19.66
CA MET A 255 -4.68 20.72 19.71
C MET A 255 -3.90 21.73 20.57
N ASN A 256 -4.20 23.03 20.43
CA ASN A 256 -3.46 24.10 21.09
C ASN A 256 -3.90 24.32 22.54
N GLU A 257 -5.19 24.31 22.80
CA GLU A 257 -5.78 24.70 24.08
C GLU A 257 -6.08 23.51 24.99
N LYS A 258 -6.17 22.30 24.43
CA LYS A 258 -6.57 21.04 25.10
C LYS A 258 -7.91 21.17 25.86
N THR A 259 -8.77 22.11 25.41
CA THR A 259 -10.09 22.38 25.96
C THR A 259 -11.15 21.96 24.97
N TYR A 260 -12.10 21.13 25.40
CA TYR A 260 -13.14 20.57 24.56
C TYR A 260 -14.48 21.22 24.84
N ASP A 261 -15.33 21.36 23.80
CA ASP A 261 -16.71 21.80 23.98
C ASP A 261 -17.54 20.65 24.58
N MET A 262 -17.95 20.84 25.83
CA MET A 262 -18.77 19.87 26.59
C MET A 262 -20.26 20.26 26.59
N THR A 263 -20.68 21.19 25.73
CA THR A 263 -22.04 21.67 25.68
C THR A 263 -22.99 20.55 25.25
N LYS A 264 -24.01 20.26 26.08
CA LYS A 264 -25.06 19.30 25.72
C LYS A 264 -25.86 19.87 24.55
N VAL A 265 -25.99 19.10 23.48
CA VAL A 265 -26.83 19.48 22.34
C VAL A 265 -28.29 19.38 22.74
N ASP A 266 -29.04 20.46 22.57
CA ASP A 266 -30.48 20.47 22.67
C ASP A 266 -31.07 19.94 21.35
N ASP A 267 -31.85 18.85 21.41
CA ASP A 267 -32.44 18.21 20.24
C ASP A 267 -33.27 19.18 19.38
N SER A 268 -33.81 20.25 19.99
CA SER A 268 -34.55 21.32 19.28
C SER A 268 -33.63 22.20 18.40
N LYS A 269 -32.30 22.17 18.66
CA LYS A 269 -31.27 22.94 17.96
C LYS A 269 -30.38 22.07 17.05
N ILE A 270 -30.73 20.81 16.87
CA ILE A 270 -30.08 19.98 15.83
C ILE A 270 -30.52 20.53 14.48
N VAL A 271 -29.81 21.57 14.04
CA VAL A 271 -29.91 22.04 12.68
C VAL A 271 -29.46 20.88 11.79
N ARG A 272 -30.39 20.33 11.02
CA ARG A 272 -30.07 19.50 9.87
C ARG A 272 -29.46 20.38 8.77
N GLU A 273 -28.46 21.13 9.08
CA GLU A 273 -27.48 21.62 8.11
C GLU A 273 -26.57 20.43 7.73
N VAL A 274 -27.18 19.46 7.10
CA VAL A 274 -26.50 18.88 5.99
C VAL A 274 -26.43 20.02 4.98
N GLU A 275 -25.39 20.85 5.02
CA GLU A 275 -24.86 21.42 3.80
C GLU A 275 -24.59 20.22 2.91
N MET A 276 -25.60 19.87 2.13
CA MET A 276 -25.38 19.05 0.96
C MET A 276 -24.35 19.83 0.18
N ALA A 277 -23.11 19.29 0.13
CA ALA A 277 -22.18 19.68 -0.91
C ALA A 277 -23.00 19.91 -2.17
N PRO A 278 -22.81 21.05 -2.91
CA PRO A 278 -23.66 21.36 -4.03
C PRO A 278 -23.85 20.06 -4.80
N ARG A 279 -25.11 19.60 -4.87
CA ARG A 279 -25.43 18.40 -5.66
C ARG A 279 -24.92 18.75 -7.02
N GLU A 280 -23.83 18.12 -7.42
CA GLU A 280 -23.44 18.09 -8.80
C GLU A 280 -24.72 17.83 -9.57
N GLU A 281 -24.97 18.70 -10.55
CA GLU A 281 -26.10 18.71 -11.46
C GLU A 281 -26.56 17.29 -11.73
N THR A 282 -27.84 17.03 -11.61
CA THR A 282 -28.49 15.74 -11.82
C THR A 282 -27.74 14.96 -12.89
N GLU A 283 -26.99 13.93 -12.45
CA GLU A 283 -26.24 13.10 -13.40
C GLU A 283 -27.21 12.61 -14.46
N HIS A 284 -27.11 13.20 -15.63
CA HIS A 284 -27.88 12.80 -16.79
C HIS A 284 -27.10 11.64 -17.40
N PHE A 285 -27.63 10.44 -17.29
CA PHE A 285 -27.04 9.28 -17.93
C PHE A 285 -27.49 9.18 -19.38
N GLU A 286 -26.52 8.93 -20.25
CA GLU A 286 -26.76 8.72 -21.67
C GLU A 286 -26.52 7.26 -22.05
N LYS A 287 -27.13 6.84 -23.16
CA LYS A 287 -26.94 5.48 -23.67
C LYS A 287 -25.46 5.25 -24.03
N GLY A 288 -24.89 4.15 -23.54
CA GLY A 288 -23.49 3.82 -23.75
C GLY A 288 -22.55 4.33 -22.65
N ASP A 289 -23.02 5.16 -21.70
CA ASP A 289 -22.23 5.56 -20.56
C ASP A 289 -21.80 4.33 -19.74
N ARG A 290 -20.54 4.30 -19.33
CA ARG A 290 -20.01 3.27 -18.46
C ARG A 290 -20.24 3.66 -17.02
N VAL A 291 -20.85 2.75 -16.28
CA VAL A 291 -21.26 2.99 -14.90
C VAL A 291 -20.88 1.84 -13.99
N ARG A 292 -20.69 2.13 -12.70
CA ARG A 292 -20.46 1.15 -11.64
C ARG A 292 -21.68 1.06 -10.74
N LEU A 293 -22.14 -0.15 -10.47
CA LEU A 293 -23.20 -0.44 -9.52
C LEU A 293 -22.62 -0.42 -8.09
N LEU A 294 -23.16 0.42 -7.21
CA LEU A 294 -22.60 0.63 -5.88
C LEU A 294 -22.80 -0.57 -4.93
N GLU A 295 -23.81 -1.40 -5.16
CA GLU A 295 -24.11 -2.56 -4.32
C GLU A 295 -23.26 -3.79 -4.65
N THR A 296 -23.02 -4.04 -5.93
CA THR A 296 -22.31 -5.25 -6.40
C THR A 296 -20.88 -4.95 -6.83
N ASN A 297 -20.52 -3.66 -6.92
CA ASN A 297 -19.24 -3.17 -7.47
C ASN A 297 -18.98 -3.61 -8.94
N GLN A 298 -20.00 -4.10 -9.63
CA GLN A 298 -19.92 -4.52 -11.03
C GLN A 298 -19.98 -3.30 -11.95
N VAL A 299 -19.35 -3.43 -13.11
CA VAL A 299 -19.34 -2.40 -14.16
C VAL A 299 -20.36 -2.79 -15.22
N GLY A 300 -21.14 -1.83 -15.69
CA GLY A 300 -22.12 -2.02 -16.76
C GLY A 300 -22.21 -0.83 -17.69
N LEU A 301 -23.02 -0.97 -18.74
CA LEU A 301 -23.30 0.10 -19.72
C LEU A 301 -24.73 0.55 -19.60
N VAL A 302 -24.96 1.85 -19.62
CA VAL A 302 -26.31 2.43 -19.58
C VAL A 302 -27.03 2.12 -20.90
N TYR A 303 -28.16 1.46 -20.81
CA TYR A 303 -29.06 1.23 -21.94
C TYR A 303 -30.07 2.37 -22.10
N SER A 304 -30.69 2.80 -20.99
CA SER A 304 -31.64 3.92 -20.98
C SER A 304 -31.72 4.56 -19.60
N PHE A 305 -32.06 5.85 -19.56
CA PHE A 305 -32.31 6.60 -18.33
C PHE A 305 -33.71 7.23 -18.39
N ASP A 306 -34.52 6.90 -17.36
CA ASP A 306 -35.81 7.54 -17.13
C ASP A 306 -35.67 8.67 -16.12
N ALA A 307 -35.60 9.90 -16.63
CA ALA A 307 -35.44 11.10 -15.79
C ALA A 307 -36.63 11.34 -14.88
N SER A 308 -37.85 10.91 -15.25
CA SER A 308 -39.07 11.13 -14.47
C SER A 308 -39.10 10.26 -13.21
N ARG A 309 -38.63 9.02 -13.33
CA ARG A 309 -38.56 8.04 -12.24
C ARG A 309 -37.18 7.97 -11.56
N ARG A 310 -36.19 8.68 -12.13
CA ARG A 310 -34.77 8.59 -11.72
C ARG A 310 -34.25 7.16 -11.69
N HIS A 311 -34.61 6.36 -12.70
CA HIS A 311 -34.14 4.98 -12.85
C HIS A 311 -33.25 4.87 -14.07
N VAL A 312 -32.18 4.09 -13.91
CA VAL A 312 -31.22 3.75 -14.97
C VAL A 312 -31.35 2.27 -15.26
N ARG A 313 -31.49 1.94 -16.52
CA ARG A 313 -31.43 0.55 -16.98
C ARG A 313 -30.01 0.29 -17.48
N VAL A 314 -29.31 -0.60 -16.79
CA VAL A 314 -27.91 -0.91 -17.01
C VAL A 314 -27.77 -2.34 -17.55
N PHE A 315 -26.92 -2.54 -18.53
CA PHE A 315 -26.57 -3.83 -19.07
C PHE A 315 -25.29 -4.34 -18.39
N VAL A 316 -25.40 -5.45 -17.65
CA VAL A 316 -24.33 -6.07 -16.87
C VAL A 316 -24.37 -7.58 -17.13
N GLU A 317 -23.23 -8.18 -17.47
CA GLU A 317 -23.08 -9.65 -17.65
C GLU A 317 -24.18 -10.28 -18.53
N ALA A 318 -24.53 -9.60 -19.63
CA ALA A 318 -25.57 -9.99 -20.59
C ALA A 318 -27.02 -9.92 -20.07
N GLU A 319 -27.26 -9.27 -18.93
CA GLU A 319 -28.59 -9.03 -18.39
C GLU A 319 -28.88 -7.54 -18.20
N TYR A 320 -30.17 -7.19 -18.26
CA TYR A 320 -30.62 -5.82 -18.00
C TYR A 320 -31.09 -5.68 -16.57
N VAL A 321 -30.50 -4.76 -15.81
CA VAL A 321 -30.86 -4.45 -14.43
C VAL A 321 -31.38 -3.02 -14.37
N GLU A 322 -32.56 -2.81 -13.78
CA GLU A 322 -33.14 -1.49 -13.57
C GLU A 322 -32.92 -1.06 -12.11
N LEU A 323 -32.27 0.08 -11.91
CA LEU A 323 -31.83 0.57 -10.62
C LEU A 323 -32.13 2.07 -10.47
N PRO A 324 -32.42 2.56 -9.24
CA PRO A 324 -32.42 4.00 -8.99
C PRO A 324 -31.06 4.64 -9.32
N SER A 325 -31.04 5.80 -9.96
CA SER A 325 -29.81 6.51 -10.37
C SER A 325 -28.80 6.71 -9.24
N ARG A 326 -29.28 6.89 -7.99
CA ARG A 326 -28.45 7.02 -6.79
C ARG A 326 -27.62 5.79 -6.43
N ARG A 327 -27.91 4.61 -7.02
CA ARG A 327 -27.17 3.35 -6.83
C ARG A 327 -26.14 3.07 -7.93
N VAL A 328 -25.98 4.03 -8.82
CA VAL A 328 -25.14 3.91 -9.99
C VAL A 328 -24.17 5.09 -10.00
N ARG A 329 -22.89 4.86 -10.24
CA ARG A 329 -21.86 5.89 -10.36
C ARG A 329 -21.32 5.91 -11.79
N LEU A 330 -21.29 7.09 -12.40
CA LEU A 330 -20.69 7.28 -13.71
C LEU A 330 -19.16 7.07 -13.62
N GLU A 331 -18.59 6.27 -14.52
CA GLU A 331 -17.13 6.08 -14.64
C GLU A 331 -16.56 6.77 -15.88
N ALA A 332 -17.26 6.69 -17.00
CA ALA A 332 -16.86 7.36 -18.23
C ALA A 332 -18.08 7.64 -19.12
N ARG A 333 -18.06 8.73 -19.86
CA ARG A 333 -19.10 9.11 -20.82
C ARG A 333 -19.01 8.28 -22.10
N ALA A 334 -20.14 8.02 -22.71
CA ALA A 334 -20.19 7.34 -24.02
C ALA A 334 -19.36 8.11 -25.07
N THR A 335 -19.37 9.44 -25.02
CA THR A 335 -18.60 10.32 -25.91
C THR A 335 -17.09 10.22 -25.73
N GLU A 336 -16.62 9.77 -24.59
CA GLU A 336 -15.19 9.53 -24.31
C GLU A 336 -14.76 8.11 -24.73
N LEU A 337 -15.70 7.16 -24.71
CA LEU A 337 -15.43 5.75 -24.97
C LEU A 337 -15.59 5.36 -26.44
N TYR A 338 -16.47 6.05 -27.18
CA TYR A 338 -16.82 5.67 -28.54
C TYR A 338 -16.73 6.88 -29.50
N PRO A 339 -16.35 6.67 -30.79
CA PRO A 339 -16.40 7.71 -31.79
C PRO A 339 -17.84 8.23 -32.03
N ALA A 340 -17.95 9.48 -32.49
CA ALA A 340 -19.25 10.15 -32.66
C ALA A 340 -20.24 9.46 -33.64
N ASP A 341 -19.73 8.63 -34.52
CA ASP A 341 -20.49 7.85 -35.53
C ASP A 341 -20.68 6.39 -35.13
N TYR A 342 -20.32 6.01 -33.90
CA TYR A 342 -20.43 4.64 -33.42
C TYR A 342 -21.87 4.26 -33.10
N ASP A 343 -22.35 3.15 -33.69
CA ASP A 343 -23.69 2.61 -33.43
C ASP A 343 -23.72 1.95 -32.03
N LEU A 344 -24.20 2.70 -31.04
CA LEU A 344 -24.29 2.25 -29.63
C LEU A 344 -25.24 1.06 -29.42
N ASP A 345 -26.16 0.76 -30.37
CA ASP A 345 -27.04 -0.42 -30.31
C ASP A 345 -26.25 -1.72 -30.42
N THR A 346 -25.09 -1.66 -31.04
CA THR A 346 -24.21 -2.81 -31.19
C THR A 346 -23.63 -3.31 -29.86
N LEU A 347 -23.60 -2.47 -28.81
CA LEU A 347 -23.10 -2.82 -27.48
C LEU A 347 -24.05 -3.75 -26.69
N PHE A 348 -25.33 -3.72 -27.05
CA PHE A 348 -26.42 -4.41 -26.36
C PHE A 348 -27.00 -5.59 -27.09
N THR A 349 -26.46 -5.94 -28.28
CA THR A 349 -26.91 -7.01 -29.12
C THR A 349 -25.78 -7.96 -29.46
N THR A 350 -26.06 -9.27 -29.48
CA THR A 350 -25.09 -10.29 -29.87
C THR A 350 -24.86 -10.29 -31.40
N TYR A 351 -23.72 -10.82 -31.82
CA TYR A 351 -23.44 -10.98 -33.25
C TYR A 351 -24.51 -11.82 -33.96
N GLN A 352 -25.10 -12.81 -33.29
CA GLN A 352 -26.14 -13.64 -33.84
C GLN A 352 -27.45 -12.87 -34.06
N GLU A 353 -27.87 -12.08 -33.06
CA GLU A 353 -29.07 -11.23 -33.17
C GLU A 353 -28.93 -10.19 -34.27
N ARG A 354 -27.77 -9.57 -34.42
CA ARG A 354 -27.48 -8.62 -35.50
C ARG A 354 -27.54 -9.29 -36.88
N LYS A 355 -26.98 -10.47 -36.99
CA LYS A 355 -27.02 -11.25 -38.22
C LYS A 355 -28.45 -11.67 -38.60
N GLU A 356 -29.24 -12.08 -37.64
CA GLU A 356 -30.64 -12.46 -37.83
C GLU A 356 -31.50 -11.25 -38.22
N ALA A 357 -31.31 -10.10 -37.55
CA ALA A 357 -31.99 -8.84 -37.93
C ALA A 357 -31.62 -8.38 -39.33
N HIS A 358 -30.37 -8.47 -39.75
CA HIS A 358 -29.91 -8.13 -41.08
C HIS A 358 -30.44 -9.11 -42.15
N ASP A 359 -30.45 -10.41 -41.86
CA ASP A 359 -31.03 -11.43 -42.77
C ASP A 359 -32.54 -11.26 -42.91
N PHE A 360 -33.23 -10.84 -41.83
CA PHE A 360 -34.65 -10.51 -41.87
C PHE A 360 -34.94 -9.25 -42.71
N ALA A 361 -34.16 -8.19 -42.53
CA ALA A 361 -34.29 -6.95 -43.30
C ALA A 361 -34.06 -7.15 -44.80
N ARG A 362 -33.22 -8.12 -45.18
CA ARG A 362 -32.98 -8.52 -46.57
C ARG A 362 -34.01 -9.49 -47.13
N GLY A 363 -35.07 -9.83 -46.40
CA GLY A 363 -36.15 -10.71 -46.86
C GLY A 363 -35.74 -12.17 -47.02
N SER A 364 -34.79 -12.66 -46.25
CA SER A 364 -34.34 -14.05 -46.30
C SER A 364 -35.46 -15.01 -45.96
N LYS A 365 -35.85 -15.86 -46.94
CA LYS A 365 -36.90 -16.90 -46.75
C LYS A 365 -36.55 -17.88 -45.61
N LYS A 366 -35.26 -18.04 -45.30
CA LYS A 366 -34.79 -18.92 -44.23
C LYS A 366 -35.02 -18.29 -42.85
N ALA A 367 -34.78 -16.97 -42.71
CA ALA A 367 -35.04 -16.21 -41.49
C ALA A 367 -36.56 -16.15 -41.18
N LEU A 368 -37.39 -15.87 -42.18
CA LEU A 368 -38.86 -15.88 -42.07
C LEU A 368 -39.40 -17.21 -41.54
N ARG A 369 -38.96 -18.34 -42.12
CA ARG A 369 -39.39 -19.69 -41.66
C ARG A 369 -38.98 -20.02 -40.26
N ARG A 370 -37.84 -19.47 -39.77
CA ARG A 370 -37.35 -19.69 -38.41
C ARG A 370 -38.22 -18.93 -37.39
N VAL A 371 -38.54 -17.67 -37.69
CA VAL A 371 -39.44 -16.85 -36.84
C VAL A 371 -40.87 -17.44 -36.81
N GLU A 372 -41.39 -17.90 -37.95
CA GLU A 372 -42.70 -18.58 -37.99
C GLU A 372 -42.72 -19.87 -37.15
N LYS A 373 -41.61 -20.61 -37.13
CA LYS A 373 -41.47 -21.81 -36.31
C LYS A 373 -41.44 -21.46 -34.81
N GLU A 374 -40.68 -20.45 -34.41
CA GLU A 374 -40.61 -19.98 -33.03
C GLU A 374 -41.95 -19.44 -32.51
N ILE A 375 -42.68 -18.69 -33.34
CA ILE A 375 -44.05 -18.22 -33.01
C ILE A 375 -44.99 -19.40 -32.80
N ARG A 376 -44.88 -20.45 -33.64
CA ARG A 376 -45.69 -21.68 -33.48
C ARG A 376 -45.34 -22.44 -32.18
N GLU A 377 -44.08 -22.51 -31.83
CA GLU A 377 -43.61 -23.17 -30.61
C GLU A 377 -44.06 -22.40 -29.36
N ARG A 378 -43.94 -21.07 -29.34
CA ARG A 378 -44.48 -20.23 -28.25
C ARG A 378 -45.97 -20.36 -28.06
N LYS A 379 -46.74 -20.33 -29.15
CA LYS A 379 -48.21 -20.56 -29.06
C LYS A 379 -48.57 -21.95 -28.56
N LYS A 380 -47.77 -22.97 -28.84
CA LYS A 380 -47.97 -24.33 -28.28
C LYS A 380 -47.64 -24.37 -26.79
N GLN A 381 -46.57 -23.71 -26.36
CA GLN A 381 -46.23 -23.60 -24.92
C GLN A 381 -47.25 -22.83 -24.12
N GLU A 382 -47.77 -21.70 -24.65
CA GLU A 382 -48.84 -20.93 -23.99
C GLU A 382 -50.17 -21.73 -23.90
N GLN A 383 -50.50 -22.54 -24.91
CA GLN A 383 -51.67 -23.42 -24.88
C GLN A 383 -51.46 -24.61 -23.92
N SER A 384 -50.25 -25.12 -23.74
CA SER A 384 -49.92 -26.18 -22.82
C SER A 384 -50.01 -25.68 -21.37
N ASN A 385 -49.47 -24.45 -21.08
CA ASN A 385 -49.55 -23.85 -19.77
C ASN A 385 -50.97 -23.44 -19.37
N ARG A 386 -51.85 -23.13 -20.34
CA ARG A 386 -53.30 -22.89 -20.05
C ARG A 386 -54.11 -24.16 -19.75
N LYS A 387 -53.62 -25.34 -20.16
CA LYS A 387 -54.26 -26.64 -19.91
C LYS A 387 -53.75 -27.32 -18.62
N GLY A 388 -52.70 -26.83 -18.01
CA GLY A 388 -52.13 -27.34 -16.74
C GLY A 388 -52.59 -26.61 -15.49
N ASN A 389 -53.49 -25.61 -15.61
CA ASN A 389 -54.04 -24.82 -14.49
C ASN A 389 -55.59 -24.94 -14.46
N VAL A 390 -56.13 -26.11 -14.69
CA VAL A 390 -57.54 -26.46 -14.40
C VAL A 390 -57.56 -27.66 -13.49
#